data_e9305da1c227228ccaa6ca1ff7ecaa27
#
_entry.id   e9305da1c227228ccaa6ca1ff7ecaa27
#
_cell.length_a   1.000
_cell.length_b   1.000
_cell.length_c   1.000
_cell.angle_alpha   90.00
_cell.angle_beta   90.00
_cell.angle_gamma   90.00
#
_symmetry.space_group_name_H-M   'P 1'
#
loop_
_entity.id
_entity.type
_entity.pdbx_description
1 polymer ?
#
loop_
_entity_poly.entity_id
_entity_poly.type
_entity_poly.pdbx_seq_one_letter_code
_entity_poly.pdbx_strand_id
1 'polypeptide(L)'
;LSRTGVLEVTATDTAALTGSSPSSQARRYQAKGLVDEYAHDDAVRLLLGTVATTAARLDKVVTPLLALFDGHHVRISLLVKTSKSEATNIRNSIGWRVRCDDVPYKFVQHPAPEQLIRASGPMWTGPMWHSEIAGRMTVERALKLCHPDLEEIEHHRANGLVWNEED
;
A
#
# COMPACT_ATOMS: atom_id res chain seq x y z
N LEU A 1 -4.98 -20.84 10.33
CA LEU A 1 -5.63 -20.13 9.21
C LEU A 1 -6.17 -21.17 8.22
N SER A 2 -7.42 -20.97 7.76
CA SER A 2 -8.01 -21.75 6.68
C SER A 2 -7.15 -21.69 5.40
N ARG A 3 -7.48 -22.55 4.41
CA ARG A 3 -6.77 -22.53 3.12
C ARG A 3 -6.94 -21.21 2.37
N THR A 4 -8.05 -20.53 2.61
CA THR A 4 -8.38 -19.20 2.05
C THR A 4 -9.13 -18.41 3.11
N GLY A 5 -8.87 -17.11 3.19
CA GLY A 5 -9.53 -16.20 4.13
C GLY A 5 -9.21 -14.74 3.82
N VAL A 6 -9.93 -13.83 4.45
CA VAL A 6 -9.65 -12.40 4.40
C VAL A 6 -8.84 -12.01 5.63
N LEU A 7 -7.84 -11.17 5.44
CA LEU A 7 -6.99 -10.59 6.47
C LEU A 7 -7.14 -9.07 6.41
N GLU A 8 -7.55 -8.48 7.52
CA GLU A 8 -7.55 -7.03 7.73
C GLU A 8 -6.33 -6.65 8.56
N VAL A 9 -5.56 -5.68 8.10
CA VAL A 9 -4.40 -5.15 8.82
C VAL A 9 -4.55 -3.64 8.92
N THR A 10 -4.36 -3.12 10.14
CA THR A 10 -4.31 -1.68 10.39
C THR A 10 -3.01 -1.33 11.08
N ALA A 11 -2.30 -0.34 10.55
CA ALA A 11 -1.09 0.21 11.15
C ALA A 11 -1.30 1.69 11.49
N THR A 12 -0.92 2.08 12.71
CA THR A 12 -0.98 3.46 13.22
C THR A 12 0.39 4.14 13.21
N ASP A 13 1.41 3.43 12.76
CA ASP A 13 2.81 3.89 12.74
C ASP A 13 3.11 4.68 11.46
N THR A 14 2.26 5.68 11.19
CA THR A 14 2.28 6.43 9.93
C THR A 14 3.60 7.17 9.72
N ALA A 15 4.23 7.69 10.79
CA ALA A 15 5.52 8.37 10.70
C ALA A 15 6.65 7.43 10.19
N ALA A 16 6.64 6.17 10.60
CA ALA A 16 7.60 5.20 10.07
C ALA A 16 7.23 4.78 8.65
N LEU A 17 5.95 4.56 8.37
CA LEU A 17 5.49 4.12 7.05
C LEU A 17 5.73 5.18 5.96
N THR A 18 5.51 6.46 6.25
CA THR A 18 5.74 7.58 5.31
C THR A 18 7.21 7.99 5.18
N GLY A 19 8.11 7.43 6.00
CA GLY A 19 9.53 7.80 5.98
C GLY A 19 9.90 8.99 6.86
N SER A 20 8.94 9.64 7.54
CA SER A 20 9.20 10.76 8.46
C SER A 20 10.01 10.33 9.69
N SER A 21 10.04 9.03 10.01
CA SER A 21 10.89 8.43 11.03
C SER A 21 11.78 7.33 10.43
N PRO A 22 12.91 7.70 9.76
CA PRO A 22 13.72 6.75 8.98
C PRO A 22 14.30 5.58 9.80
N SER A 23 14.72 5.84 11.03
CA SER A 23 15.26 4.78 11.91
C SER A 23 14.19 3.76 12.33
N SER A 24 12.96 4.21 12.59
CA SER A 24 11.84 3.34 12.86
C SER A 24 11.41 2.56 11.62
N GLN A 25 11.39 3.21 10.47
CA GLN A 25 11.10 2.57 9.18
C GLN A 25 12.10 1.45 8.87
N ALA A 26 13.41 1.74 8.94
CA ALA A 26 14.45 0.75 8.70
C ALA A 26 14.35 -0.46 9.65
N ARG A 27 14.10 -0.21 10.94
CA ARG A 27 14.02 -1.26 11.95
C ARG A 27 12.76 -2.11 11.83
N ARG A 28 11.59 -1.50 11.59
CA ARG A 28 10.29 -2.21 11.61
C ARG A 28 9.93 -2.80 10.27
N TYR A 29 10.24 -2.06 9.20
CA TYR A 29 9.81 -2.41 7.84
C TYR A 29 10.97 -2.82 6.92
N GLN A 30 12.22 -2.72 7.40
CA GLN A 30 13.44 -3.03 6.63
C GLN A 30 13.48 -2.29 5.29
N ALA A 31 13.04 -1.05 5.30
CA ALA A 31 12.89 -0.21 4.13
C ALA A 31 13.45 1.20 4.34
N LYS A 32 13.63 1.90 3.24
CA LYS A 32 13.96 3.31 3.17
C LYS A 32 12.85 4.04 2.42
N GLY A 33 12.31 5.11 2.98
CA GLY A 33 11.31 5.96 2.34
C GLY A 33 11.89 7.29 1.88
N LEU A 34 11.18 7.91 0.95
CA LEU A 34 11.32 9.30 0.59
C LEU A 34 10.11 10.07 1.11
N VAL A 35 10.35 11.21 1.76
CA VAL A 35 9.27 12.11 2.18
C VAL A 35 9.01 13.06 1.01
N ASP A 36 8.12 12.67 0.13
CA ASP A 36 7.69 13.43 -1.05
C ASP A 36 6.17 13.30 -1.24
N GLU A 37 5.64 13.79 -2.36
CA GLU A 37 4.21 13.74 -2.71
C GLU A 37 3.63 12.31 -2.75
N TYR A 38 4.47 11.28 -2.86
CA TYR A 38 4.07 9.86 -2.91
C TYR A 38 4.26 9.14 -1.56
N ALA A 39 4.63 9.85 -0.49
CA ALA A 39 4.92 9.23 0.81
C ALA A 39 3.73 8.44 1.39
N HIS A 40 2.49 8.86 1.12
CA HIS A 40 1.28 8.16 1.56
C HIS A 40 1.03 6.89 0.76
N ASP A 41 1.24 6.94 -0.56
CA ASP A 41 1.18 5.76 -1.44
C ASP A 41 2.27 4.75 -1.06
N ASP A 42 3.50 5.24 -0.84
CA ASP A 42 4.62 4.43 -0.35
C ASP A 42 4.30 3.75 0.98
N ALA A 43 3.62 4.44 1.91
CA ALA A 43 3.23 3.88 3.20
C ALA A 43 2.31 2.65 3.05
N VAL A 44 1.32 2.74 2.18
CA VAL A 44 0.43 1.62 1.86
C VAL A 44 1.22 0.46 1.22
N ARG A 45 2.06 0.75 0.22
CA ARG A 45 2.88 -0.23 -0.49
C ARG A 45 3.87 -0.92 0.43
N LEU A 46 4.42 -0.17 1.39
CA LEU A 46 5.36 -0.69 2.38
C LEU A 46 4.69 -1.68 3.34
N LEU A 47 3.50 -1.33 3.83
CA LEU A 47 2.72 -2.24 4.67
C LEU A 47 2.32 -3.50 3.89
N LEU A 48 1.83 -3.36 2.66
CA LEU A 48 1.51 -4.48 1.76
C LEU A 48 2.72 -5.39 1.55
N GLY A 49 3.88 -4.83 1.21
CA GLY A 49 5.11 -5.58 0.99
C GLY A 49 5.57 -6.36 2.22
N THR A 50 5.46 -5.75 3.40
CA THR A 50 5.79 -6.37 4.69
C THR A 50 4.88 -7.58 4.97
N VAL A 51 3.57 -7.40 4.81
CA VAL A 51 2.59 -8.48 5.03
C VAL A 51 2.76 -9.59 3.99
N ALA A 52 2.93 -9.24 2.71
CA ALA A 52 3.12 -10.20 1.62
C ALA A 52 4.38 -11.05 1.81
N THR A 53 5.50 -10.42 2.17
CA THR A 53 6.76 -11.11 2.43
C THR A 53 6.65 -12.04 3.66
N THR A 54 5.95 -11.59 4.70
CA THR A 54 5.71 -12.40 5.90
C THR A 54 4.81 -13.60 5.58
N ALA A 55 3.74 -13.40 4.81
CA ALA A 55 2.85 -14.46 4.38
C ALA A 55 3.58 -15.52 3.53
N ALA A 56 4.46 -15.07 2.62
CA ALA A 56 5.22 -15.96 1.75
C ALA A 56 6.14 -16.93 2.52
N ARG A 57 6.71 -16.49 3.66
CA ARG A 57 7.50 -17.36 4.57
C ARG A 57 6.66 -18.50 5.18
N LEU A 58 5.34 -18.38 5.14
CA LEU A 58 4.37 -19.35 5.67
C LEU A 58 3.63 -20.08 4.53
N ASP A 59 4.22 -20.13 3.33
CA ASP A 59 3.63 -20.72 2.12
C ASP A 59 2.27 -20.10 1.74
N LYS A 60 2.06 -18.84 2.09
CA LYS A 60 0.83 -18.10 1.79
C LYS A 60 1.10 -16.96 0.83
N VAL A 61 0.08 -16.65 0.03
CA VAL A 61 0.09 -15.47 -0.85
C VAL A 61 -1.06 -14.56 -0.50
N VAL A 62 -0.87 -13.29 -0.74
CA VAL A 62 -1.86 -12.24 -0.52
C VAL A 62 -2.23 -11.59 -1.84
N THR A 63 -3.52 -11.32 -2.00
CA THR A 63 -4.03 -10.48 -3.10
C THR A 63 -4.71 -9.27 -2.46
N PRO A 64 -4.25 -8.05 -2.74
CA PRO A 64 -4.89 -6.86 -2.22
C PRO A 64 -6.33 -6.73 -2.72
N LEU A 65 -7.26 -6.51 -1.80
CA LEU A 65 -8.67 -6.27 -2.08
C LEU A 65 -8.96 -4.77 -2.02
N LEU A 66 -8.45 -4.12 -0.97
CA LEU A 66 -8.61 -2.69 -0.73
C LEU A 66 -7.43 -2.19 0.10
N ALA A 67 -7.03 -0.95 -0.14
CA ALA A 67 -6.06 -0.24 0.67
C ALA A 67 -6.53 1.20 0.91
N LEU A 68 -6.34 1.70 2.12
CA LEU A 68 -6.77 3.01 2.55
C LEU A 68 -5.70 3.66 3.43
N PHE A 69 -5.49 4.96 3.23
CA PHE A 69 -4.74 5.83 4.12
C PHE A 69 -5.61 7.02 4.51
N ASP A 70 -5.87 7.20 5.79
CA ASP A 70 -6.75 8.27 6.33
C ASP A 70 -5.97 9.38 7.09
N GLY A 71 -4.64 9.42 6.93
CA GLY A 71 -3.76 10.35 7.63
C GLY A 71 -3.25 9.80 8.98
N HIS A 72 -4.04 9.00 9.68
CA HIS A 72 -3.67 8.42 10.98
C HIS A 72 -3.48 6.90 10.93
N HIS A 73 -4.09 6.24 9.94
CA HIS A 73 -4.08 4.80 9.81
C HIS A 73 -3.80 4.40 8.36
N VAL A 74 -2.98 3.37 8.21
CA VAL A 74 -2.90 2.61 6.96
C VAL A 74 -3.68 1.34 7.15
N ARG A 75 -4.70 1.09 6.33
CA ARG A 75 -5.53 -0.12 6.37
C ARG A 75 -5.41 -0.86 5.06
N ILE A 76 -5.28 -2.17 5.15
CA ILE A 76 -5.25 -3.05 3.98
C ILE A 76 -6.13 -4.27 4.22
N SER A 77 -6.95 -4.59 3.23
CA SER A 77 -7.76 -5.80 3.16
C SER A 77 -7.16 -6.74 2.14
N LEU A 78 -6.90 -7.96 2.52
CA LEU A 78 -6.16 -8.94 1.73
C LEU A 78 -6.92 -10.25 1.65
N LEU A 79 -7.05 -10.82 0.46
CA LEU A 79 -7.36 -12.23 0.29
C LEU A 79 -6.08 -13.04 0.52
N VAL A 80 -6.12 -13.98 1.45
CA VAL A 80 -4.99 -14.86 1.77
C VAL A 80 -5.33 -16.26 1.33
N LYS A 81 -4.44 -16.91 0.57
CA LYS A 81 -4.54 -18.32 0.19
C LYS A 81 -3.23 -19.06 0.41
N THR A 82 -3.29 -20.39 0.58
CA THR A 82 -2.08 -21.22 0.66
C THR A 82 -1.63 -21.61 -0.74
N SER A 83 -0.40 -21.25 -1.11
CA SER A 83 0.19 -21.58 -2.41
C SER A 83 1.72 -21.47 -2.33
N LYS A 84 2.42 -22.60 -2.25
CA LYS A 84 3.90 -22.62 -2.22
C LYS A 84 4.51 -22.05 -3.49
N SER A 85 3.97 -22.42 -4.65
CA SER A 85 4.49 -21.97 -5.94
C SER A 85 4.38 -20.47 -6.13
N GLU A 86 3.24 -19.86 -5.74
CA GLU A 86 3.04 -18.42 -5.81
C GLU A 86 3.87 -17.70 -4.73
N ALA A 87 3.97 -18.26 -3.52
CA ALA A 87 4.79 -17.71 -2.44
C ALA A 87 6.29 -17.62 -2.83
N THR A 88 6.80 -18.59 -3.58
CA THR A 88 8.17 -18.56 -4.11
C THR A 88 8.40 -17.37 -5.04
N ASN A 89 7.38 -16.92 -5.74
CA ASN A 89 7.44 -15.83 -6.71
C ASN A 89 7.17 -14.43 -6.11
N ILE A 90 7.01 -14.31 -4.80
CA ILE A 90 6.70 -13.04 -4.13
C ILE A 90 7.68 -11.92 -4.49
N ARG A 91 8.95 -12.26 -4.74
CA ARG A 91 10.01 -11.31 -5.12
C ARG A 91 9.66 -10.48 -6.36
N ASN A 92 8.85 -11.03 -7.27
CA ASN A 92 8.42 -10.34 -8.49
C ASN A 92 7.46 -9.17 -8.20
N SER A 93 6.83 -9.18 -7.03
CA SER A 93 5.90 -8.13 -6.58
C SER A 93 6.54 -7.18 -5.56
N ILE A 94 7.82 -7.38 -5.22
CA ILE A 94 8.57 -6.52 -4.31
C ILE A 94 9.66 -5.81 -5.09
N GLY A 95 9.73 -4.49 -4.94
CA GLY A 95 10.71 -3.67 -5.65
C GLY A 95 10.81 -2.27 -5.02
N TRP A 96 11.27 -1.33 -5.80
CA TRP A 96 11.57 0.03 -5.38
C TRP A 96 10.88 1.03 -6.30
N ARG A 97 10.33 2.09 -5.74
CA ARG A 97 9.95 3.29 -6.47
C ARG A 97 11.17 4.18 -6.60
N VAL A 98 11.54 4.53 -7.83
CA VAL A 98 12.68 5.43 -8.12
C VAL A 98 12.15 6.67 -8.82
N ARG A 99 12.46 7.86 -8.28
CA ARG A 99 12.16 9.13 -8.94
C ARG A 99 12.98 9.28 -10.21
N CYS A 100 12.34 9.77 -11.27
CA CYS A 100 12.94 10.01 -12.57
C CYS A 100 12.85 11.48 -12.95
N ASP A 101 13.56 11.87 -14.00
CA ASP A 101 13.53 13.26 -14.48
C ASP A 101 12.49 13.43 -15.62
N ASP A 102 12.19 12.37 -16.34
CA ASP A 102 11.30 12.29 -17.52
C ASP A 102 9.86 11.86 -17.17
N VAL A 103 9.71 11.07 -16.11
CA VAL A 103 8.42 10.63 -15.57
C VAL A 103 8.45 10.78 -14.04
N PRO A 104 7.29 10.91 -13.35
CA PRO A 104 7.27 11.11 -11.91
C PRO A 104 8.08 10.06 -11.14
N TYR A 105 7.90 8.78 -11.49
CA TYR A 105 8.68 7.66 -10.96
C TYR A 105 8.53 6.42 -11.83
N LYS A 106 9.36 5.42 -11.54
CA LYS A 106 9.21 4.04 -12.06
C LYS A 106 9.46 3.03 -10.95
N PHE A 107 8.90 1.84 -11.12
CA PHE A 107 9.24 0.69 -10.26
C PHE A 107 10.37 -0.10 -10.88
N VAL A 108 11.33 -0.49 -10.03
CA VAL A 108 12.45 -1.37 -10.38
C VAL A 108 12.62 -2.45 -9.33
N GLN A 109 13.11 -3.62 -9.73
CA GLN A 109 13.37 -4.72 -8.78
C GLN A 109 14.56 -4.37 -7.86
N HIS A 110 15.62 -3.86 -8.45
CA HIS A 110 16.86 -3.49 -7.77
C HIS A 110 17.33 -2.15 -8.34
N PRO A 111 17.32 -1.06 -7.55
CA PRO A 111 17.87 0.20 -7.99
C PRO A 111 19.41 0.08 -8.10
N ALA A 112 19.97 0.75 -9.09
CA ALA A 112 21.42 0.93 -9.19
C ALA A 112 21.92 1.79 -8.00
N PRO A 113 23.19 1.68 -7.58
CA PRO A 113 23.71 2.40 -6.43
C PRO A 113 23.44 3.91 -6.46
N GLU A 114 23.58 4.52 -7.62
CA GLU A 114 23.34 5.96 -7.83
C GLU A 114 21.84 6.35 -7.73
N GLN A 115 20.95 5.41 -7.94
CA GLN A 115 19.51 5.61 -7.82
C GLN A 115 19.01 5.53 -6.37
N LEU A 116 19.77 4.92 -5.46
CA LEU A 116 19.36 4.69 -4.07
C LEU A 116 19.01 5.97 -3.32
N ILE A 117 19.65 7.09 -3.65
CA ILE A 117 19.35 8.38 -3.03
C ILE A 117 17.94 8.87 -3.39
N ARG A 118 17.44 8.48 -4.57
CA ARG A 118 16.13 8.86 -5.14
C ARG A 118 15.13 7.69 -5.09
N ALA A 119 15.40 6.65 -4.28
CA ALA A 119 14.60 5.43 -4.21
C ALA A 119 13.92 5.26 -2.85
N SER A 120 12.71 4.73 -2.89
CA SER A 120 11.90 4.31 -1.75
C SER A 120 11.56 2.81 -1.87
N GLY A 121 11.74 2.03 -0.81
CA GLY A 121 11.49 0.57 -0.80
C GLY A 121 12.45 -0.19 0.13
N PRO A 122 12.46 -1.52 0.07
CA PRO A 122 11.62 -2.34 -0.80
C PRO A 122 10.16 -2.33 -0.38
N MET A 123 9.25 -2.38 -1.36
CA MET A 123 7.82 -2.27 -1.15
C MET A 123 7.03 -3.09 -2.18
N TRP A 124 5.73 -3.22 -2.00
CA TRP A 124 4.81 -3.80 -2.98
C TRP A 124 4.74 -2.92 -4.24
N THR A 125 4.92 -3.51 -5.41
CA THR A 125 4.91 -2.80 -6.70
C THR A 125 3.71 -3.15 -7.58
N GLY A 126 2.89 -4.12 -7.15
CA GLY A 126 1.67 -4.52 -7.84
C GLY A 126 0.47 -3.62 -7.54
N PRO A 127 -0.72 -3.98 -8.06
CA PRO A 127 -1.98 -3.32 -7.73
C PRO A 127 -2.26 -3.34 -6.22
N MET A 128 -2.84 -2.27 -5.69
CA MET A 128 -3.17 -2.14 -4.26
C MET A 128 -4.64 -2.44 -3.96
N TRP A 129 -5.46 -2.64 -4.97
CA TRP A 129 -6.89 -2.93 -4.86
C TRP A 129 -7.34 -3.91 -5.93
N HIS A 130 -8.51 -4.50 -5.71
CA HIS A 130 -9.19 -5.32 -6.70
C HIS A 130 -10.23 -4.48 -7.43
N SER A 131 -10.16 -4.40 -8.76
CA SER A 131 -10.98 -3.52 -9.59
C SER A 131 -12.49 -3.69 -9.36
N GLU A 132 -12.98 -4.94 -9.26
CA GLU A 132 -14.40 -5.20 -8.99
C GLU A 132 -14.84 -4.69 -7.60
N ILE A 133 -13.97 -4.73 -6.60
CA ILE A 133 -14.28 -4.24 -5.25
C ILE A 133 -14.29 -2.72 -5.27
N ALA A 134 -13.25 -2.11 -5.82
CA ALA A 134 -13.16 -0.66 -5.95
C ALA A 134 -14.34 -0.09 -6.77
N GLY A 135 -14.70 -0.72 -7.88
CA GLY A 135 -15.84 -0.29 -8.71
C GLY A 135 -17.21 -0.41 -8.03
N ARG A 136 -17.31 -1.13 -6.89
CA ARG A 136 -18.53 -1.18 -6.07
C ARG A 136 -18.60 -0.09 -5.00
N MET A 137 -17.49 0.62 -4.77
CA MET A 137 -17.39 1.70 -3.78
C MET A 137 -17.83 3.01 -4.42
N THR A 138 -19.12 3.22 -4.55
CA THR A 138 -19.70 4.45 -5.09
C THR A 138 -20.13 5.37 -3.96
N VAL A 139 -20.15 6.70 -4.24
CA VAL A 139 -20.65 7.71 -3.30
C VAL A 139 -22.07 7.38 -2.83
N GLU A 140 -22.94 6.92 -3.76
CA GLU A 140 -24.32 6.51 -3.43
C GLU A 140 -24.35 5.37 -2.38
N ARG A 141 -23.44 4.38 -2.50
CA ARG A 141 -23.37 3.31 -1.52
C ARG A 141 -22.78 3.77 -0.20
N ALA A 142 -21.76 4.64 -0.24
CA ALA A 142 -21.19 5.21 0.96
C ALA A 142 -22.25 5.99 1.75
N LEU A 143 -23.04 6.83 1.09
CA LEU A 143 -24.14 7.61 1.70
C LEU A 143 -25.25 6.71 2.29
N LYS A 144 -25.46 5.51 1.75
CA LYS A 144 -26.43 4.55 2.30
C LYS A 144 -25.91 3.74 3.51
N LEU A 145 -24.60 3.52 3.57
CA LEU A 145 -23.99 2.60 4.55
C LEU A 145 -23.26 3.33 5.68
N CYS A 146 -22.85 4.56 5.44
CA CYS A 146 -22.15 5.40 6.41
C CYS A 146 -23.06 6.54 6.82
N HIS A 147 -22.96 6.98 8.07
CA HIS A 147 -23.39 8.32 8.44
C HIS A 147 -22.28 9.29 8.02
N PRO A 148 -22.42 9.98 6.88
CA PRO A 148 -21.36 10.86 6.46
C PRO A 148 -21.34 12.07 7.38
N ASP A 149 -20.24 12.27 8.03
CA ASP A 149 -19.86 13.60 8.45
C ASP A 149 -19.45 14.35 7.19
N LEU A 150 -20.33 15.21 6.68
CA LEU A 150 -20.12 15.96 5.43
C LEU A 150 -18.88 16.86 5.53
N GLU A 151 -18.58 17.38 6.74
CA GLU A 151 -17.38 18.18 6.98
C GLU A 151 -16.11 17.32 6.85
N GLU A 152 -16.14 16.08 7.31
CA GLU A 152 -15.02 15.14 7.18
C GLU A 152 -14.81 14.73 5.73
N ILE A 153 -15.88 14.51 4.95
CA ILE A 153 -15.80 14.20 3.52
C ILE A 153 -15.21 15.39 2.74
N GLU A 154 -15.64 16.63 3.02
CA GLU A 154 -15.08 17.81 2.40
C GLU A 154 -13.61 18.02 2.78
N HIS A 155 -13.25 17.76 4.03
CA HIS A 155 -11.87 17.81 4.49
C HIS A 155 -10.99 16.77 3.76
N HIS A 156 -11.47 15.55 3.56
CA HIS A 156 -10.76 14.51 2.82
C HIS A 156 -10.65 14.82 1.33
N ARG A 157 -11.70 15.41 0.71
CA ARG A 157 -11.64 15.93 -0.67
C ARG A 157 -10.59 17.01 -0.83
N ALA A 158 -10.53 17.97 0.10
CA ALA A 158 -9.55 19.05 0.08
C ALA A 158 -8.10 18.56 0.25
N ASN A 159 -7.89 17.41 0.87
CA ASN A 159 -6.59 16.80 1.08
C ASN A 159 -6.19 15.76 0.02
N GLY A 160 -6.90 15.72 -1.13
CA GLY A 160 -6.51 14.89 -2.29
C GLY A 160 -6.90 13.42 -2.20
N LEU A 161 -7.76 13.04 -1.25
CA LEU A 161 -8.45 11.75 -1.27
C LEU A 161 -9.62 11.84 -2.26
N VAL A 162 -9.28 11.88 -3.54
CA VAL A 162 -10.26 12.01 -4.63
C VAL A 162 -10.87 10.65 -4.90
N TRP A 163 -12.16 10.52 -4.59
CA TRP A 163 -13.04 9.58 -5.25
C TRP A 163 -13.34 10.22 -6.62
N ASN A 164 -12.64 9.80 -7.66
CA ASN A 164 -12.94 10.29 -9.00
C ASN A 164 -14.34 9.80 -9.40
N GLU A 165 -15.22 10.76 -9.70
CA GLU A 165 -16.56 10.49 -10.24
C GLU A 165 -16.53 10.16 -11.74
N GLU A 166 -15.34 10.20 -12.38
CA GLU A 166 -15.17 9.98 -13.82
C GLU A 166 -14.08 8.91 -14.04
N ASP A 167 -14.50 7.62 -13.95
CA ASP A 167 -13.95 6.50 -14.75
C ASP A 167 -14.88 5.28 -14.64
#